data_8a18266cf34541a9bf50c057933d9e52
#
_entry.id   8a18266cf34541a9bf50c057933d9e52
#
_cell.length_a   1.000
_cell.length_b   1.000
_cell.length_c   1.000
_cell.angle_alpha   90.00
_cell.angle_beta   90.00
_cell.angle_gamma   90.00
#
_symmetry.space_group_name_H-M   'P 1'
#
loop_
_entity.id
_entity.type
_entity.pdbx_description
1 polymer ?
#
loop_
_entity_poly.entity_id
_entity_poly.type
_entity_poly.pdbx_seq_one_letter_code
_entity_poly.pdbx_strand_id
1 'polypeptide(L)'
;MPTQQNKLSSRDFSKTILGYNTSEVDEYINRLTENYSALYRENAELEASLAQALSRLSGIEKEEEQVKKTLEVAKRAADQIVSDAYGRADDIIASVKKSCDAILSNFREKIETHKSDLAEIQEAVFN
;
A
#
# COMPACT_ATOMS: atom_id res chain seq x y z
N MET A 1 16.23 -31.52 10.91
CA MET A 1 17.16 -32.63 10.65
C MET A 1 18.15 -32.88 11.81
N PRO A 2 17.76 -32.82 13.07
CA PRO A 2 18.68 -33.03 14.19
C PRO A 2 18.99 -34.50 14.45
N THR A 3 18.33 -35.40 13.75
CA THR A 3 18.39 -36.85 14.06
C THR A 3 19.60 -37.59 13.49
N GLN A 4 20.34 -36.99 12.57
CA GLN A 4 21.52 -37.65 11.99
C GLN A 4 22.84 -37.39 12.74
N GLN A 5 22.94 -36.27 13.44
CA GLN A 5 24.10 -35.94 14.25
C GLN A 5 24.32 -36.90 15.44
N ASN A 6 23.24 -37.37 16.01
CA ASN A 6 23.34 -38.27 17.17
C ASN A 6 23.72 -39.71 16.82
N LYS A 7 23.57 -40.11 15.57
CA LYS A 7 23.93 -41.45 15.11
C LYS A 7 25.42 -41.63 14.84
N LEU A 8 26.15 -40.53 14.66
CA LEU A 8 27.58 -40.55 14.32
C LEU A 8 28.52 -40.50 15.53
N SER A 9 28.00 -40.07 16.69
CA SER A 9 28.85 -39.80 17.87
C SER A 9 29.08 -40.96 18.82
N SER A 10 28.41 -42.10 18.65
CA SER A 10 28.45 -43.19 19.63
C SER A 10 28.59 -44.58 18.98
N ARG A 11 29.47 -44.71 18.02
CA ARG A 11 29.72 -46.04 17.46
C ARG A 11 30.96 -46.67 18.05
N ASP A 12 30.80 -47.80 18.71
CA ASP A 12 31.90 -48.64 19.15
C ASP A 12 32.32 -49.61 18.06
N PHE A 13 33.62 -49.65 17.80
CA PHE A 13 34.19 -50.59 16.83
C PHE A 13 34.58 -51.90 17.54
N SER A 14 34.32 -53.03 16.88
CA SER A 14 34.76 -54.30 17.41
C SER A 14 36.29 -54.45 17.32
N LYS A 15 36.89 -54.98 18.38
CA LYS A 15 38.34 -55.18 18.45
C LYS A 15 38.71 -56.57 17.95
N THR A 16 39.75 -56.61 17.15
CA THR A 16 40.39 -57.87 16.73
C THR A 16 41.67 -58.08 17.51
N ILE A 17 42.39 -59.21 17.27
CA ILE A 17 43.66 -59.57 17.97
C ILE A 17 44.73 -58.49 17.76
N LEU A 18 44.71 -57.76 16.63
CA LEU A 18 45.70 -56.74 16.25
C LEU A 18 45.14 -55.31 16.33
N GLY A 19 43.96 -55.12 16.97
CA GLY A 19 43.29 -53.80 17.08
C GLY A 19 41.85 -53.81 16.56
N TYR A 20 41.37 -52.67 16.10
CA TYR A 20 40.02 -52.57 15.55
C TYR A 20 39.92 -53.24 14.16
N ASN A 21 38.70 -53.66 13.83
CA ASN A 21 38.43 -54.21 12.52
C ASN A 21 38.52 -53.08 11.45
N THR A 22 39.48 -53.20 10.55
CA THR A 22 39.75 -52.19 9.53
C THR A 22 38.57 -51.93 8.57
N SER A 23 37.84 -52.99 8.22
CA SER A 23 36.66 -52.92 7.36
C SER A 23 35.55 -52.10 8.03
N GLU A 24 35.29 -52.28 9.28
CA GLU A 24 34.29 -51.52 10.06
C GLU A 24 34.71 -50.05 10.18
N VAL A 25 35.95 -49.76 10.41
CA VAL A 25 36.48 -48.41 10.51
C VAL A 25 36.39 -47.69 9.14
N ASP A 26 36.78 -48.35 8.08
CA ASP A 26 36.71 -47.79 6.75
C ASP A 26 35.27 -47.48 6.31
N GLU A 27 34.35 -48.41 6.60
CA GLU A 27 32.93 -48.25 6.34
C GLU A 27 32.34 -47.06 7.13
N TYR A 28 32.71 -46.94 8.39
CA TYR A 28 32.27 -45.82 9.25
C TYR A 28 32.81 -44.49 8.74
N ILE A 29 34.07 -44.43 8.39
CA ILE A 29 34.69 -43.21 7.84
C ILE A 29 34.02 -42.82 6.51
N ASN A 30 33.74 -43.78 5.64
CA ASN A 30 33.05 -43.51 4.38
C ASN A 30 31.64 -42.94 4.63
N ARG A 31 30.86 -43.51 5.54
CA ARG A 31 29.54 -42.98 5.91
C ARG A 31 29.64 -41.61 6.53
N LEU A 32 30.62 -41.39 7.40
CA LEU A 32 30.86 -40.10 8.02
C LEU A 32 31.17 -39.03 6.97
N THR A 33 32.05 -39.36 6.00
CA THR A 33 32.41 -38.48 4.91
C THR A 33 31.22 -38.15 4.03
N GLU A 34 30.41 -39.14 3.67
CA GLU A 34 29.19 -38.93 2.88
C GLU A 34 28.18 -38.04 3.60
N ASN A 35 27.97 -38.32 4.89
CA ASN A 35 27.05 -37.52 5.72
C ASN A 35 27.55 -36.09 5.89
N TYR A 36 28.84 -35.91 6.08
CA TYR A 36 29.46 -34.60 6.18
C TYR A 36 29.29 -33.82 4.87
N SER A 37 29.54 -34.46 3.75
CA SER A 37 29.39 -33.85 2.43
C SER A 37 27.95 -33.45 2.14
N ALA A 38 27.00 -34.33 2.53
CA ALA A 38 25.57 -34.07 2.40
C ALA A 38 25.12 -32.88 3.27
N LEU A 39 25.59 -32.85 4.52
CA LEU A 39 25.31 -31.73 5.44
C LEU A 39 25.91 -30.42 4.96
N TYR A 40 27.11 -30.46 4.46
CA TYR A 40 27.78 -29.27 3.91
C TYR A 40 27.00 -28.70 2.71
N ARG A 41 26.52 -29.58 1.83
CA ARG A 41 25.71 -29.19 0.68
C ARG A 41 24.35 -28.61 1.13
N GLU A 42 23.70 -29.30 2.05
CA GLU A 42 22.41 -28.86 2.60
C GLU A 42 22.55 -27.49 3.27
N ASN A 43 23.63 -27.29 4.03
CA ASN A 43 23.91 -26.02 4.70
C ASN A 43 24.10 -24.90 3.68
N ALA A 44 24.87 -25.15 2.61
CA ALA A 44 25.06 -24.18 1.53
C ALA A 44 23.74 -23.83 0.82
N GLU A 45 22.88 -24.83 0.59
CA GLU A 45 21.56 -24.62 -0.01
C GLU A 45 20.64 -23.80 0.92
N LEU A 46 20.67 -24.09 2.21
CA LEU A 46 19.89 -23.35 3.21
C LEU A 46 20.36 -21.90 3.31
N GLU A 47 21.66 -21.65 3.31
CA GLU A 47 22.20 -20.28 3.31
C GLU A 47 21.77 -19.50 2.07
N ALA A 48 21.82 -20.14 0.90
CA ALA A 48 21.37 -19.51 -0.35
C ALA A 48 19.89 -19.21 -0.32
N SER A 49 19.06 -20.14 0.19
CA SER A 49 17.61 -19.95 0.34
C SER A 49 17.30 -18.83 1.31
N LEU A 50 18.01 -18.76 2.42
CA LEU A 50 17.85 -17.71 3.41
C LEU A 50 18.19 -16.33 2.82
N ALA A 51 19.32 -16.23 2.12
CA ALA A 51 19.73 -14.99 1.47
C ALA A 51 18.67 -14.52 0.45
N GLN A 52 18.13 -15.45 -0.32
CA GLN A 52 17.07 -15.15 -1.30
C GLN A 52 15.78 -14.70 -0.60
N ALA A 53 15.39 -15.38 0.47
CA ALA A 53 14.21 -15.02 1.26
C ALA A 53 14.35 -13.62 1.87
N LEU A 54 15.51 -13.29 2.43
CA LEU A 54 15.78 -11.97 2.99
C LEU A 54 15.74 -10.87 1.92
N SER A 55 16.28 -11.15 0.75
CA SER A 55 16.24 -10.22 -0.38
C SER A 55 14.80 -9.95 -0.83
N ARG A 56 13.98 -10.99 -0.93
CA ARG A 56 12.56 -10.88 -1.28
C ARG A 56 11.78 -10.08 -0.22
N LEU A 57 12.04 -10.36 1.05
CA LEU A 57 11.41 -9.65 2.15
C LEU A 57 11.71 -8.16 2.09
N SER A 58 12.98 -7.80 1.88
CA SER A 58 13.40 -6.41 1.73
C SER A 58 12.69 -5.73 0.55
N GLY A 59 12.54 -6.42 -0.58
CA GLY A 59 11.81 -5.93 -1.74
C GLY A 59 10.34 -5.69 -1.46
N ILE A 60 9.70 -6.63 -0.78
CA ILE A 60 8.28 -6.53 -0.38
C ILE A 60 8.06 -5.37 0.57
N GLU A 61 8.94 -5.17 1.55
CA GLU A 61 8.86 -4.04 2.49
C GLU A 61 8.93 -2.69 1.77
N LYS A 62 9.83 -2.57 0.79
CA LYS A 62 9.94 -1.35 -0.04
C LYS A 62 8.68 -1.10 -0.87
N GLU A 63 8.14 -2.16 -1.49
CA GLU A 63 6.91 -2.06 -2.27
C GLU A 63 5.73 -1.67 -1.37
N GLU A 64 5.62 -2.26 -0.20
CA GLU A 64 4.58 -1.94 0.79
C GLU A 64 4.63 -0.47 1.19
N GLU A 65 5.81 0.06 1.44
CA GLU A 65 5.99 1.47 1.77
C GLU A 65 5.61 2.39 0.61
N GLN A 66 5.97 2.02 -0.62
CA GLN A 66 5.56 2.76 -1.82
C GLN A 66 4.04 2.75 -2.01
N VAL A 67 3.40 1.61 -1.80
CA VAL A 67 1.93 1.49 -1.87
C VAL A 67 1.28 2.38 -0.83
N LYS A 68 1.77 2.42 0.40
CA LYS A 68 1.27 3.31 1.45
C LYS A 68 1.37 4.78 1.03
N LYS A 69 2.53 5.20 0.52
CA LYS A 69 2.73 6.58 0.04
C LYS A 69 1.79 6.93 -1.10
N THR A 70 1.63 6.01 -2.05
CA THR A 70 0.73 6.21 -3.19
C THR A 70 -0.72 6.33 -2.73
N LEU A 71 -1.15 5.49 -1.78
CA LEU A 71 -2.49 5.57 -1.20
C LEU A 71 -2.73 6.89 -0.46
N GLU A 72 -1.75 7.37 0.30
CA GLU A 72 -1.84 8.67 0.98
C GLU A 72 -1.99 9.81 -0.01
N VAL A 73 -1.18 9.82 -1.07
CA VAL A 73 -1.25 10.83 -2.14
C VAL A 73 -2.61 10.77 -2.84
N ALA A 74 -3.07 9.57 -3.18
CA ALA A 74 -4.38 9.37 -3.82
C ALA A 74 -5.52 9.85 -2.93
N LYS A 75 -5.45 9.57 -1.64
CA LYS A 75 -6.45 10.01 -0.65
C LYS A 75 -6.50 11.54 -0.55
N ARG A 76 -5.33 12.17 -0.45
CA ARG A 76 -5.25 13.65 -0.42
C ARG A 76 -5.81 14.26 -1.69
N ALA A 77 -5.47 13.68 -2.86
CA ALA A 77 -6.00 14.15 -4.14
C ALA A 77 -7.52 14.00 -4.20
N ALA A 78 -8.06 12.87 -3.74
CA ALA A 78 -9.50 12.65 -3.68
C ALA A 78 -10.18 13.64 -2.75
N ASP A 79 -9.64 13.85 -1.55
CA ASP A 79 -10.17 14.82 -0.58
C ASP A 79 -10.14 16.24 -1.15
N GLN A 80 -9.08 16.61 -1.87
CA GLN A 80 -8.96 17.91 -2.53
C GLN A 80 -9.99 18.06 -3.64
N ILE A 81 -10.21 17.05 -4.45
CA ILE A 81 -11.22 17.06 -5.52
C ILE A 81 -12.62 17.27 -4.92
N VAL A 82 -12.94 16.55 -3.85
CA VAL A 82 -14.22 16.68 -3.15
C VAL A 82 -14.38 18.08 -2.56
N SER A 83 -13.36 18.57 -1.89
CA SER A 83 -13.33 19.93 -1.31
C SER A 83 -13.53 20.99 -2.39
N ASP A 84 -12.82 20.89 -3.49
CA ASP A 84 -12.93 21.82 -4.62
C ASP A 84 -14.32 21.77 -5.25
N ALA A 85 -14.91 20.58 -5.38
CA ALA A 85 -16.25 20.40 -5.90
C ALA A 85 -17.30 21.09 -5.01
N TYR A 86 -17.20 20.93 -3.70
CA TYR A 86 -18.08 21.64 -2.75
C TYR A 86 -17.88 23.14 -2.83
N GLY A 87 -16.64 23.62 -2.89
CA GLY A 87 -16.34 25.04 -3.05
C GLY A 87 -16.93 25.62 -4.32
N ARG A 88 -16.81 24.92 -5.46
CA ARG A 88 -17.42 25.32 -6.73
C ARG A 88 -18.95 25.33 -6.67
N ALA A 89 -19.53 24.34 -6.03
CA ALA A 89 -20.98 24.28 -5.84
C ALA A 89 -21.47 25.48 -5.03
N ASP A 90 -20.80 25.81 -3.94
CA ASP A 90 -21.12 26.98 -3.11
C ASP A 90 -20.97 28.28 -3.89
N ASP A 91 -19.92 28.42 -4.70
CA ASP A 91 -19.71 29.60 -5.56
C ASP A 91 -20.80 29.74 -6.60
N ILE A 92 -21.22 28.63 -7.22
CA ILE A 92 -22.32 28.62 -8.20
C ILE A 92 -23.61 29.04 -7.53
N ILE A 93 -23.93 28.50 -6.35
CA ILE A 93 -25.12 28.85 -5.59
C ILE A 93 -25.10 30.33 -5.22
N ALA A 94 -23.97 30.83 -4.74
CA ALA A 94 -23.85 32.26 -4.40
C ALA A 94 -23.98 33.14 -5.64
N SER A 95 -23.44 32.76 -6.77
CA SER A 95 -23.54 33.47 -8.03
C SER A 95 -24.97 33.51 -8.56
N VAL A 96 -25.69 32.38 -8.51
CA VAL A 96 -27.09 32.27 -8.90
C VAL A 96 -27.97 33.14 -7.99
N LYS A 97 -27.74 33.08 -6.69
CA LYS A 97 -28.44 33.90 -5.73
C LYS A 97 -28.29 35.39 -5.99
N LYS A 98 -27.05 35.83 -6.23
CA LYS A 98 -26.70 37.19 -6.58
C LYS A 98 -27.41 37.64 -7.87
N SER A 99 -27.42 36.79 -8.89
CA SER A 99 -28.11 37.06 -10.16
C SER A 99 -29.61 37.16 -9.99
N CYS A 100 -30.22 36.29 -9.19
CA CYS A 100 -31.63 36.35 -8.85
C CYS A 100 -31.99 37.63 -8.12
N ASP A 101 -31.19 38.03 -7.16
CA ASP A 101 -31.40 39.28 -6.40
C ASP A 101 -31.30 40.51 -7.32
N ALA A 102 -30.33 40.50 -8.25
CA ALA A 102 -30.20 41.58 -9.24
C ALA A 102 -31.42 41.65 -10.18
N ILE A 103 -31.90 40.50 -10.65
CA ILE A 103 -33.10 40.43 -11.50
C ILE A 103 -34.31 40.93 -10.77
N LEU A 104 -34.51 40.51 -9.50
CA LEU A 104 -35.60 40.97 -8.68
C LEU A 104 -35.54 42.46 -8.39
N SER A 105 -34.34 42.99 -8.14
CA SER A 105 -34.15 44.45 -7.94
C SER A 105 -34.51 45.25 -9.20
N ASN A 106 -34.02 44.81 -10.35
CA ASN A 106 -34.34 45.43 -11.64
C ASN A 106 -35.86 45.39 -11.93
N PHE A 107 -36.48 44.29 -11.63
CA PHE A 107 -37.91 44.10 -11.82
C PHE A 107 -38.72 45.05 -10.91
N ARG A 108 -38.33 45.21 -9.67
CA ARG A 108 -38.94 46.16 -8.73
C ARG A 108 -38.79 47.60 -9.21
N GLU A 109 -37.59 47.96 -9.67
CA GLU A 109 -37.38 49.31 -10.22
C GLU A 109 -38.29 49.61 -11.45
N LYS A 110 -38.41 48.63 -12.36
CA LYS A 110 -39.30 48.75 -13.51
C LYS A 110 -40.76 48.88 -13.12
N ILE A 111 -41.19 48.12 -12.11
CA ILE A 111 -42.53 48.21 -11.56
C ILE A 111 -42.80 49.63 -11.01
N GLU A 112 -41.85 50.14 -10.23
CA GLU A 112 -41.95 51.48 -9.66
C GLU A 112 -41.97 52.57 -10.76
N THR A 113 -41.14 52.45 -11.77
CA THR A 113 -41.13 53.35 -12.92
C THR A 113 -42.43 53.31 -13.68
N HIS A 114 -42.99 52.13 -13.92
CA HIS A 114 -44.27 51.99 -14.62
C HIS A 114 -45.43 52.51 -13.80
N LYS A 115 -45.42 52.34 -12.46
CA LYS A 115 -46.41 52.96 -11.57
C LYS A 115 -46.37 54.46 -11.63
N SER A 116 -45.17 55.04 -11.62
CA SER A 116 -44.98 56.49 -11.73
C SER A 116 -45.48 57.01 -13.09
N ASP A 117 -45.16 56.30 -14.16
CA ASP A 117 -45.65 56.66 -15.52
C ASP A 117 -47.18 56.60 -15.63
N LEU A 118 -47.78 55.57 -15.05
CA LEU A 118 -49.22 55.42 -15.00
C LEU A 118 -49.89 56.55 -14.20
N ALA A 119 -49.28 56.95 -13.09
CA ALA A 119 -49.78 58.07 -12.29
C ALA A 119 -49.73 59.38 -13.05
N GLU A 120 -48.63 59.63 -13.79
CA GLU A 120 -48.49 60.82 -14.66
C GLU A 120 -49.55 60.82 -15.77
N ILE A 121 -49.75 59.67 -16.42
CA ILE A 121 -50.76 59.52 -17.47
C ILE A 121 -52.15 59.78 -16.91
N GLN A 122 -52.47 59.23 -15.73
CA GLN A 122 -53.74 59.47 -15.08
C GLN A 122 -53.98 60.97 -14.77
N GLU A 123 -52.94 61.61 -14.25
CA GLU A 123 -53.01 63.08 -14.02
C GLU A 123 -53.25 63.85 -15.31
N ALA A 124 -52.55 63.49 -16.38
CA ALA A 124 -52.68 64.17 -17.67
C ALA A 124 -54.05 63.94 -18.32
N VAL A 125 -54.68 62.79 -18.09
CA VAL A 125 -55.98 62.44 -18.66
C VAL A 125 -57.14 63.11 -17.87
N PHE A 126 -56.99 63.23 -16.56
CA PHE A 126 -58.03 63.76 -15.69
C PHE A 126 -57.99 65.29 -15.38
N ASN A 127 -56.85 65.88 -15.78
CA ASN A 127 -56.72 67.33 -15.73
C ASN A 127 -56.98 67.92 -17.12
#